data_e15448745fbc5a921cf4d17a193238d7
#
_entry.id   e15448745fbc5a921cf4d17a193238d7
#
_cell.length_a   1.000
_cell.length_b   1.000
_cell.length_c   1.000
_cell.angle_alpha   90.00
_cell.angle_beta   90.00
_cell.angle_gamma   90.00
#
_symmetry.space_group_name_H-M   'P 1'
#
loop_
_entity.id
_entity.type
_entity.pdbx_description
1 polymer ?
#
loop_
_entity_poly.entity_id
_entity_poly.type
_entity_poly.pdbx_seq_one_letter_code
_entity_poly.pdbx_strand_id
1 'polypeptide(L)'
;MLQYPIFDKGNVVAFSTMRDDGDTDAATLRPDEPYAGFNATHYCGDSTEHVAQCRQWLTEKLNIANERLLLPRQTHSDHVGLISSSFFSLSPDEQTAWLDDTDALITAERGVCIGISTADCVPILLYDAAHGAIAAVHAGWRGTVARIVEKTIAELSAAFGTKPSALKAVIGPCIMQESFEVGEEVVAAFAAAGFDTRAICRLLPSPTLPKFTPHIDLVAANTASLLSAGLSLQNIYACGICTYTHYARFFSARRLGICSGRIYSGIMVK
;
A
#
# COMPACT_ATOMS: atom_id res chain seq x y z
N MET A 1 14.65 4.87 -0.46
CA MET A 1 13.18 5.02 -0.19
C MET A 1 12.62 6.18 -0.98
N LEU A 2 11.50 5.98 -1.65
CA LEU A 2 10.70 7.03 -2.27
C LEU A 2 9.91 7.76 -1.17
N GLN A 3 10.20 9.03 -0.92
CA GLN A 3 9.51 9.85 0.08
C GLN A 3 8.41 10.70 -0.55
N TYR A 4 7.35 11.00 0.21
CA TYR A 4 6.20 11.75 -0.26
C TYR A 4 6.13 13.14 0.36
N PRO A 5 6.35 14.21 -0.44
CA PRO A 5 6.49 15.57 0.07
C PRO A 5 5.15 16.27 0.41
N ILE A 6 4.02 15.66 0.09
CA ILE A 6 2.68 16.25 0.33
C ILE A 6 2.36 16.39 1.83
N PHE A 7 2.96 15.54 2.66
CA PHE A 7 2.79 15.59 4.10
C PHE A 7 3.75 16.60 4.73
N ASP A 8 3.37 17.13 5.89
CA ASP A 8 4.18 18.11 6.61
C ASP A 8 5.55 17.52 6.99
N LYS A 9 6.62 18.10 6.44
CA LYS A 9 7.99 17.56 6.52
C LYS A 9 8.57 17.49 7.95
N GLY A 10 7.91 18.10 8.95
CA GLY A 10 8.42 18.12 10.33
C GLY A 10 8.00 16.91 11.15
N ASN A 11 6.74 16.53 11.07
CA ASN A 11 6.10 15.60 12.00
C ASN A 11 5.74 14.25 11.41
N VAL A 12 5.68 14.11 10.08
CA VAL A 12 5.26 12.87 9.39
C VAL A 12 6.34 12.37 8.46
N VAL A 13 6.60 11.08 8.51
CA VAL A 13 7.42 10.34 7.55
C VAL A 13 6.48 9.41 6.78
N ALA A 14 6.45 9.54 5.45
CA ALA A 14 5.68 8.68 4.57
C ALA A 14 6.53 8.30 3.36
N PHE A 15 6.57 7.02 3.04
CA PHE A 15 7.50 6.48 2.05
C PHE A 15 7.02 5.16 1.45
N SER A 16 7.62 4.79 0.31
CA SER A 16 7.65 3.42 -0.19
C SER A 16 9.10 2.96 -0.33
N THR A 17 9.39 1.73 0.06
CA THR A 17 10.72 1.14 -0.15
C THR A 17 10.96 0.82 -1.62
N MET A 18 12.21 0.79 -1.99
CA MET A 18 12.68 0.40 -3.32
C MET A 18 13.58 -0.82 -3.19
N ARG A 19 13.78 -1.56 -4.27
CA ARG A 19 14.64 -2.76 -4.28
C ARG A 19 16.11 -2.44 -3.98
N ASP A 20 16.55 -1.22 -4.28
CA ASP A 20 17.90 -0.71 -4.02
C ASP A 20 18.05 -0.01 -2.66
N ASP A 21 17.09 -0.17 -1.75
CA ASP A 21 17.21 0.27 -0.35
C ASP A 21 18.03 -0.75 0.47
N GLY A 22 18.38 -0.37 1.69
CA GLY A 22 19.19 -1.18 2.58
C GLY A 22 20.65 -1.18 2.16
N ASP A 23 21.31 -2.31 2.39
CA ASP A 23 22.70 -2.56 1.99
C ASP A 23 22.77 -3.14 0.57
N THR A 24 21.67 -3.06 -0.18
CA THR A 24 21.60 -3.57 -1.56
C THR A 24 22.40 -2.67 -2.49
N ASP A 25 23.44 -3.22 -3.12
CA ASP A 25 24.17 -2.52 -4.17
C ASP A 25 23.35 -2.54 -5.47
N ALA A 26 22.85 -1.36 -5.87
CA ALA A 26 22.09 -1.20 -7.10
C ALA A 26 22.84 -1.68 -8.36
N ALA A 27 24.18 -1.68 -8.35
CA ALA A 27 24.99 -2.16 -9.48
C ALA A 27 25.01 -3.69 -9.60
N THR A 28 24.79 -4.39 -8.50
CA THR A 28 24.78 -5.87 -8.44
C THR A 28 23.38 -6.44 -8.39
N LEU A 29 22.35 -5.61 -8.23
CA LEU A 29 20.96 -6.02 -8.17
C LEU A 29 20.55 -6.73 -9.47
N ARG A 30 20.01 -7.95 -9.34
CA ARG A 30 19.48 -8.72 -10.46
C ARG A 30 17.95 -8.58 -10.51
N PRO A 31 17.41 -7.71 -11.37
CA PRO A 31 15.99 -7.38 -11.35
C PRO A 31 15.07 -8.56 -11.64
N ASP A 32 15.55 -9.58 -12.37
CA ASP A 32 14.78 -10.77 -12.73
C ASP A 32 14.75 -11.82 -11.59
N GLU A 33 15.57 -11.67 -10.55
CA GLU A 33 15.51 -12.52 -9.35
C GLU A 33 14.37 -12.05 -8.42
N PRO A 34 13.41 -12.95 -8.06
CA PRO A 34 12.17 -12.54 -7.38
C PRO A 34 12.38 -11.86 -6.04
N TYR A 35 13.43 -12.21 -5.30
CA TYR A 35 13.71 -11.68 -3.95
C TYR A 35 14.94 -10.78 -3.89
N ALA A 36 15.60 -10.50 -5.02
CA ALA A 36 16.75 -9.61 -5.03
C ALA A 36 16.33 -8.18 -4.66
N GLY A 37 16.98 -7.61 -3.65
CA GLY A 37 16.75 -6.28 -3.14
C GLY A 37 15.93 -6.23 -1.85
N PHE A 38 15.69 -5.03 -1.36
CA PHE A 38 15.07 -4.78 -0.06
C PHE A 38 13.65 -5.32 0.04
N ASN A 39 13.40 -6.22 1.00
CA ASN A 39 12.09 -6.80 1.28
C ASN A 39 11.86 -6.95 2.80
N ALA A 40 10.92 -6.19 3.36
CA ALA A 40 10.57 -6.24 4.78
C ALA A 40 9.35 -7.15 5.09
N THR A 41 8.85 -7.91 4.10
CA THR A 41 7.62 -8.70 4.21
C THR A 41 7.93 -10.16 4.50
N HIS A 42 7.46 -10.65 5.66
CA HIS A 42 7.80 -11.97 6.19
C HIS A 42 6.95 -13.14 5.64
N TYR A 43 5.87 -12.86 4.91
CA TYR A 43 4.92 -13.90 4.43
C TYR A 43 4.90 -14.08 2.91
N CYS A 44 5.89 -13.55 2.18
CA CYS A 44 5.95 -13.67 0.71
C CYS A 44 6.88 -14.78 0.20
N GLY A 45 7.53 -15.53 1.10
CA GLY A 45 8.39 -16.68 0.76
C GLY A 45 9.88 -16.37 0.67
N ASP A 46 10.32 -15.19 1.08
CA ASP A 46 11.74 -14.83 1.21
C ASP A 46 12.37 -15.45 2.45
N SER A 47 13.71 -15.47 2.55
CA SER A 47 14.38 -16.00 3.72
C SER A 47 14.13 -15.13 4.96
N THR A 48 13.96 -15.77 6.11
CA THR A 48 13.71 -15.09 7.38
C THR A 48 14.84 -14.15 7.76
N GLU A 49 16.08 -14.56 7.49
CA GLU A 49 17.30 -13.78 7.77
C GLU A 49 17.35 -12.51 6.93
N HIS A 50 17.07 -12.62 5.63
CA HIS A 50 17.04 -11.47 4.73
C HIS A 50 15.96 -10.45 5.13
N VAL A 51 14.74 -10.93 5.40
CA VAL A 51 13.64 -10.08 5.86
C VAL A 51 13.98 -9.40 7.20
N ALA A 52 14.61 -10.12 8.14
CA ALA A 52 15.01 -9.56 9.43
C ALA A 52 16.05 -8.44 9.26
N GLN A 53 17.06 -8.63 8.39
CA GLN A 53 18.05 -7.60 8.07
C GLN A 53 17.42 -6.36 7.45
N CYS A 54 16.51 -6.54 6.47
CA CYS A 54 15.77 -5.44 5.85
C CYS A 54 14.92 -4.67 6.87
N ARG A 55 14.23 -5.38 7.77
CA ARG A 55 13.43 -4.75 8.84
C ARG A 55 14.30 -3.99 9.83
N GLN A 56 15.44 -4.55 10.23
CA GLN A 56 16.40 -3.88 11.11
C GLN A 56 16.89 -2.58 10.47
N TRP A 57 17.35 -2.62 9.22
CA TRP A 57 17.76 -1.41 8.51
C TRP A 57 16.67 -0.35 8.47
N LEU A 58 15.41 -0.76 8.23
CA LEU A 58 14.29 0.18 8.17
C LEU A 58 14.00 0.81 9.52
N THR A 59 14.02 0.03 10.61
CA THR A 59 13.79 0.54 11.97
C THR A 59 14.90 1.48 12.44
N GLU A 60 16.15 1.18 12.12
CA GLU A 60 17.29 2.08 12.36
C GLU A 60 17.14 3.39 11.57
N LYS A 61 16.75 3.30 10.29
CA LYS A 61 16.52 4.48 9.44
C LYS A 61 15.39 5.37 9.95
N LEU A 62 14.35 4.78 10.53
CA LEU A 62 13.21 5.48 11.11
C LEU A 62 13.45 5.90 12.57
N ASN A 63 14.50 5.42 13.20
CA ASN A 63 14.82 5.59 14.62
C ASN A 63 13.67 5.15 15.54
N ILE A 64 13.18 3.92 15.31
CA ILE A 64 12.13 3.27 16.10
C ILE A 64 12.56 1.86 16.52
N ALA A 65 11.93 1.32 17.57
CA ALA A 65 12.10 -0.06 17.96
C ALA A 65 11.37 -1.01 16.99
N ASN A 66 11.83 -2.26 16.87
CA ASN A 66 11.33 -3.21 15.86
C ASN A 66 9.83 -3.51 16.04
N GLU A 67 9.34 -3.56 17.28
CA GLU A 67 7.92 -3.73 17.62
C GLU A 67 7.03 -2.55 17.23
N ARG A 68 7.63 -1.41 16.86
CA ARG A 68 6.93 -0.23 16.35
C ARG A 68 6.84 -0.18 14.82
N LEU A 69 7.41 -1.16 14.12
CA LEU A 69 7.29 -1.31 12.66
C LEU A 69 6.23 -2.37 12.37
N LEU A 70 5.01 -1.94 12.08
CA LEU A 70 3.85 -2.81 11.90
C LEU A 70 3.56 -3.11 10.44
N LEU A 71 3.27 -4.36 10.15
CA LEU A 71 2.87 -4.87 8.85
C LEU A 71 1.83 -5.97 9.05
N PRO A 72 0.58 -5.81 8.59
CA PRO A 72 -0.44 -6.85 8.68
C PRO A 72 -0.21 -7.96 7.66
N ARG A 73 -0.75 -9.16 7.91
CA ARG A 73 -0.85 -10.20 6.89
C ARG A 73 -2.10 -9.94 6.05
N GLN A 74 -1.86 -9.34 4.90
CA GLN A 74 -2.89 -8.94 3.94
C GLN A 74 -3.40 -10.14 3.14
N THR A 75 -4.71 -10.22 2.95
CA THR A 75 -5.40 -11.30 2.23
C THR A 75 -6.26 -10.77 1.08
N HIS A 76 -6.17 -9.49 0.76
CA HIS A 76 -7.03 -8.76 -0.15
C HIS A 76 -8.47 -8.64 0.39
N SER A 77 -8.60 -8.56 1.70
CA SER A 77 -9.85 -8.27 2.42
C SER A 77 -10.17 -6.77 2.39
N ASP A 78 -11.15 -6.38 3.17
CA ASP A 78 -11.52 -4.98 3.41
C ASP A 78 -11.49 -4.63 4.92
N HIS A 79 -10.76 -5.45 5.69
CA HIS A 79 -10.63 -5.27 7.12
C HIS A 79 -9.63 -4.16 7.47
N VAL A 80 -10.04 -3.32 8.42
CA VAL A 80 -9.26 -2.18 8.93
C VAL A 80 -8.92 -2.42 10.38
N GLY A 81 -7.63 -2.47 10.71
CA GLY A 81 -7.13 -2.64 12.08
C GLY A 81 -6.79 -1.29 12.73
N LEU A 82 -7.33 -1.04 13.92
CA LEU A 82 -6.97 0.10 14.77
C LEU A 82 -5.81 -0.28 15.68
N ILE A 83 -4.68 0.41 15.55
CA ILE A 83 -3.54 0.27 16.44
C ILE A 83 -3.61 1.40 17.50
N SER A 84 -3.85 1.00 18.74
CA SER A 84 -3.86 1.88 19.91
C SER A 84 -2.78 1.44 20.91
N SER A 85 -2.61 2.19 21.99
CA SER A 85 -1.66 1.82 23.04
C SER A 85 -1.91 0.43 23.64
N SER A 86 -3.17 -0.03 23.70
CA SER A 86 -3.53 -1.36 24.18
C SER A 86 -2.99 -2.49 23.30
N PHE A 87 -2.80 -2.26 21.99
CA PHE A 87 -2.18 -3.24 21.10
C PHE A 87 -0.78 -3.66 21.58
N PHE A 88 0.01 -2.73 22.11
CA PHE A 88 1.36 -3.00 22.60
C PHE A 88 1.39 -3.71 23.96
N SER A 89 0.23 -3.87 24.61
CA SER A 89 0.09 -4.66 25.84
C SER A 89 -0.29 -6.11 25.56
N LEU A 90 -0.63 -6.45 24.32
CA LEU A 90 -0.91 -7.81 23.88
C LEU A 90 0.38 -8.65 23.81
N SER A 91 0.25 -9.96 24.01
CA SER A 91 1.33 -10.90 23.73
C SER A 91 1.69 -10.92 22.23
N PRO A 92 2.90 -11.39 21.85
CA PRO A 92 3.29 -11.49 20.43
C PRO A 92 2.31 -12.32 19.59
N ASP A 93 1.75 -13.40 20.14
CA ASP A 93 0.78 -14.24 19.44
C ASP A 93 -0.55 -13.52 19.23
N GLU A 94 -1.02 -12.76 20.23
CA GLU A 94 -2.21 -11.93 20.12
C GLU A 94 -2.02 -10.78 19.12
N GLN A 95 -0.84 -10.12 19.13
CA GLN A 95 -0.52 -9.09 18.12
C GLN A 95 -0.51 -9.68 16.71
N THR A 96 0.04 -10.88 16.52
CA THR A 96 0.04 -11.59 15.23
C THR A 96 -1.38 -11.90 14.78
N ALA A 97 -2.22 -12.41 15.67
CA ALA A 97 -3.64 -12.69 15.39
C ALA A 97 -4.42 -11.41 15.07
N TRP A 98 -4.11 -10.29 15.74
CA TRP A 98 -4.74 -8.99 15.46
C TRP A 98 -4.40 -8.44 14.07
N LEU A 99 -3.18 -8.68 13.61
CA LEU A 99 -2.69 -8.23 12.31
C LEU A 99 -3.04 -9.19 11.16
N ASP A 100 -3.64 -10.35 11.47
CA ASP A 100 -4.05 -11.33 10.47
C ASP A 100 -5.29 -10.88 9.71
N ASP A 101 -5.39 -11.22 8.44
CA ASP A 101 -6.52 -10.89 7.56
C ASP A 101 -6.89 -9.39 7.57
N THR A 102 -5.89 -8.52 7.66
CA THR A 102 -6.04 -7.07 7.77
C THR A 102 -5.36 -6.40 6.57
N ASP A 103 -6.09 -5.58 5.83
CA ASP A 103 -5.60 -4.93 4.60
C ASP A 103 -5.45 -3.40 4.76
N ALA A 104 -5.84 -2.85 5.90
CA ALA A 104 -5.54 -1.47 6.26
C ALA A 104 -5.25 -1.33 7.76
N LEU A 105 -4.35 -0.42 8.12
CA LEU A 105 -4.07 -0.04 9.51
C LEU A 105 -4.33 1.45 9.71
N ILE A 106 -4.88 1.81 10.87
CA ILE A 106 -5.03 3.19 11.32
C ILE A 106 -4.45 3.38 12.72
N THR A 107 -3.88 4.54 13.00
CA THR A 107 -3.39 4.89 14.34
C THR A 107 -3.23 6.40 14.52
N ALA A 108 -3.21 6.86 15.77
CA ALA A 108 -2.71 8.17 16.17
C ALA A 108 -1.51 8.05 17.13
N GLU A 109 -0.99 6.84 17.33
CA GLU A 109 0.17 6.60 18.19
C GLU A 109 1.45 7.16 17.55
N ARG A 110 2.18 8.00 18.29
CA ARG A 110 3.46 8.55 17.84
C ARG A 110 4.59 7.53 17.91
N GLY A 111 5.54 7.64 16.98
CA GLY A 111 6.66 6.71 16.91
C GLY A 111 6.27 5.29 16.50
N VAL A 112 5.07 5.11 15.94
CA VAL A 112 4.61 3.85 15.34
C VAL A 112 4.57 4.02 13.83
N CYS A 113 5.30 3.18 13.12
CA CYS A 113 5.23 3.11 11.67
C CYS A 113 4.26 2.01 11.28
N ILE A 114 3.10 2.38 10.78
CA ILE A 114 2.18 1.45 10.14
C ILE A 114 2.45 1.40 8.64
N GLY A 115 2.38 0.21 8.05
CA GLY A 115 2.60 0.06 6.62
C GLY A 115 1.86 -1.13 6.06
N ILE A 116 1.85 -1.20 4.75
CA ILE A 116 1.32 -2.31 3.96
C ILE A 116 2.35 -2.77 2.94
N SER A 117 2.24 -4.00 2.49
CA SER A 117 3.11 -4.58 1.49
C SER A 117 2.41 -4.74 0.15
N THR A 118 3.07 -4.32 -0.93
CA THR A 118 2.52 -4.41 -2.29
C THR A 118 3.54 -4.94 -3.28
N ALA A 119 3.04 -5.57 -4.33
CA ALA A 119 3.72 -5.77 -5.60
C ALA A 119 2.60 -5.71 -6.64
N ASP A 120 2.38 -4.53 -7.21
CA ASP A 120 1.33 -4.13 -8.15
C ASP A 120 0.05 -3.56 -7.54
N CYS A 121 -0.46 -4.07 -6.41
CA CYS A 121 -1.62 -3.48 -5.74
C CYS A 121 -1.34 -2.02 -5.32
N VAL A 122 -2.39 -1.22 -5.19
CA VAL A 122 -2.29 0.20 -4.87
C VAL A 122 -2.06 0.42 -3.38
N PRO A 123 -0.91 1.00 -2.95
CA PRO A 123 -0.73 1.47 -1.59
C PRO A 123 -1.31 2.87 -1.45
N ILE A 124 -2.10 3.11 -0.40
CA ILE A 124 -2.63 4.43 -0.08
C ILE A 124 -2.25 4.79 1.34
N LEU A 125 -1.61 5.95 1.51
CA LEU A 125 -1.25 6.50 2.81
C LEU A 125 -2.09 7.74 3.08
N LEU A 126 -2.73 7.80 4.27
CA LEU A 126 -3.58 8.91 4.67
C LEU A 126 -3.02 9.61 5.90
N TYR A 127 -3.21 10.93 5.97
CA TYR A 127 -2.79 11.74 7.11
C TYR A 127 -3.82 12.80 7.46
N ASP A 128 -4.19 12.83 8.74
CA ASP A 128 -4.97 13.88 9.41
C ASP A 128 -4.05 14.70 10.29
N ALA A 129 -3.71 15.91 9.84
CA ALA A 129 -2.84 16.79 10.59
C ALA A 129 -3.47 17.35 11.87
N ALA A 130 -4.80 17.42 11.95
CA ALA A 130 -5.50 17.97 13.11
C ALA A 130 -5.44 17.03 14.32
N HIS A 131 -5.49 15.72 14.07
CA HIS A 131 -5.51 14.71 15.14
C HIS A 131 -4.21 13.89 15.21
N GLY A 132 -3.26 14.10 14.27
CA GLY A 132 -2.08 13.27 14.15
C GLY A 132 -2.40 11.81 13.75
N ALA A 133 -3.58 11.58 13.17
CA ALA A 133 -4.00 10.24 12.78
C ALA A 133 -3.51 9.90 11.37
N ILE A 134 -3.12 8.65 11.18
CA ILE A 134 -2.56 8.12 9.93
C ILE A 134 -3.21 6.80 9.55
N ALA A 135 -3.19 6.48 8.24
CA ALA A 135 -3.59 5.18 7.74
C ALA A 135 -2.63 4.69 6.65
N ALA A 136 -2.48 3.37 6.57
CA ALA A 136 -1.85 2.67 5.45
C ALA A 136 -2.84 1.62 4.91
N VAL A 137 -3.18 1.69 3.62
CA VAL A 137 -4.25 0.90 2.99
C VAL A 137 -3.70 0.12 1.81
N HIS A 138 -3.92 -1.19 1.80
CA HIS A 138 -3.67 -2.06 0.66
C HIS A 138 -4.92 -2.16 -0.21
N ALA A 139 -4.97 -1.39 -1.28
CA ALA A 139 -6.09 -1.36 -2.21
C ALA A 139 -5.77 -2.16 -3.50
N GLY A 140 -5.69 -3.49 -3.38
CA GLY A 140 -5.76 -4.37 -4.54
C GLY A 140 -7.16 -4.28 -5.19
N TRP A 141 -7.37 -4.87 -6.38
CA TRP A 141 -8.65 -4.73 -7.07
C TRP A 141 -9.85 -5.25 -6.23
N ARG A 142 -9.66 -6.32 -5.45
CA ARG A 142 -10.70 -6.85 -4.54
C ARG A 142 -11.02 -5.88 -3.42
N GLY A 143 -10.01 -5.36 -2.73
CA GLY A 143 -10.19 -4.34 -1.68
C GLY A 143 -10.80 -3.05 -2.23
N THR A 144 -10.42 -2.62 -3.45
CA THR A 144 -11.02 -1.47 -4.12
C THR A 144 -12.52 -1.70 -4.39
N VAL A 145 -12.89 -2.85 -4.94
CA VAL A 145 -14.30 -3.24 -5.16
C VAL A 145 -15.07 -3.32 -3.84
N ALA A 146 -14.44 -3.82 -2.77
CA ALA A 146 -15.02 -3.90 -1.42
C ALA A 146 -15.01 -2.56 -0.66
N ARG A 147 -14.55 -1.46 -1.29
CA ARG A 147 -14.57 -0.09 -0.74
C ARG A 147 -13.68 0.08 0.49
N ILE A 148 -12.51 -0.57 0.52
CA ILE A 148 -11.58 -0.51 1.67
C ILE A 148 -11.17 0.93 2.01
N VAL A 149 -11.01 1.80 1.02
CA VAL A 149 -10.63 3.21 1.22
C VAL A 149 -11.70 3.96 1.99
N GLU A 150 -12.95 3.85 1.55
CA GLU A 150 -14.09 4.48 2.21
C GLU A 150 -14.28 3.96 3.63
N LYS A 151 -14.12 2.64 3.84
CA LYS A 151 -14.16 2.02 5.17
C LYS A 151 -13.05 2.55 6.07
N THR A 152 -11.81 2.64 5.58
CA THR A 152 -10.69 3.18 6.35
C THR A 152 -10.94 4.63 6.77
N ILE A 153 -11.50 5.46 5.88
CA ILE A 153 -11.81 6.86 6.19
C ILE A 153 -12.95 6.96 7.21
N ALA A 154 -13.95 6.08 7.13
CA ALA A 154 -15.02 6.00 8.13
C ALA A 154 -14.47 5.61 9.51
N GLU A 155 -13.55 4.63 9.57
CA GLU A 155 -12.88 4.22 10.81
C GLU A 155 -12.00 5.35 11.40
N LEU A 156 -11.24 6.08 10.56
CA LEU A 156 -10.51 7.28 11.01
C LEU A 156 -11.47 8.33 11.60
N SER A 157 -12.62 8.54 10.97
CA SER A 157 -13.63 9.49 11.47
C SER A 157 -14.25 9.03 12.79
N ALA A 158 -14.55 7.73 12.92
CA ALA A 158 -15.12 7.16 14.13
C ALA A 158 -14.12 7.16 15.30
N ALA A 159 -12.87 6.77 15.04
CA ALA A 159 -11.85 6.62 16.09
C ALA A 159 -11.24 7.96 16.53
N PHE A 160 -11.07 8.92 15.63
CA PHE A 160 -10.29 10.13 15.90
C PHE A 160 -11.03 11.44 15.62
N GLY A 161 -12.28 11.40 15.12
CA GLY A 161 -13.01 12.60 14.72
C GLY A 161 -12.48 13.24 13.43
N THR A 162 -11.71 12.49 12.64
CA THR A 162 -11.13 12.93 11.37
C THR A 162 -12.20 13.45 10.42
N LYS A 163 -11.98 14.63 9.86
CA LYS A 163 -12.81 15.19 8.79
C LYS A 163 -12.24 14.77 7.43
N PRO A 164 -12.96 14.01 6.60
CA PRO A 164 -12.45 13.54 5.31
C PRO A 164 -11.92 14.66 4.40
N SER A 165 -12.55 15.83 4.41
CA SER A 165 -12.12 16.99 3.61
C SER A 165 -10.75 17.58 4.04
N ALA A 166 -10.30 17.29 5.27
CA ALA A 166 -8.99 17.73 5.78
C ALA A 166 -7.88 16.68 5.58
N LEU A 167 -8.25 15.42 5.23
CA LEU A 167 -7.27 14.37 4.95
C LEU A 167 -6.40 14.72 3.74
N LYS A 168 -5.13 14.36 3.85
CA LYS A 168 -4.21 14.25 2.72
C LYS A 168 -3.98 12.79 2.39
N ALA A 169 -3.90 12.47 1.11
CA ALA A 169 -3.72 11.11 0.60
C ALA A 169 -2.54 11.04 -0.37
N VAL A 170 -1.79 9.94 -0.29
CA VAL A 170 -0.80 9.53 -1.28
C VAL A 170 -1.19 8.19 -1.85
N ILE A 171 -1.21 8.09 -3.17
CA ILE A 171 -1.24 6.83 -3.93
C ILE A 171 0.20 6.55 -4.37
N GLY A 172 0.79 5.49 -3.83
CA GLY A 172 2.18 5.10 -4.09
C GLY A 172 2.35 4.27 -5.37
N PRO A 173 3.56 3.67 -5.58
CA PRO A 173 3.84 2.85 -6.76
C PRO A 173 2.93 1.62 -6.84
N CYS A 174 2.31 1.43 -8.00
CA CYS A 174 1.39 0.33 -8.28
C CYS A 174 1.42 -0.02 -9.77
N ILE A 175 0.71 -1.07 -10.17
CA ILE A 175 0.54 -1.37 -11.60
C ILE A 175 -0.39 -0.33 -12.23
N MET A 176 0.03 0.25 -13.36
CA MET A 176 -0.77 1.22 -14.10
C MET A 176 -1.67 0.55 -15.14
N GLN A 177 -2.66 1.28 -15.63
CA GLN A 177 -3.69 0.77 -16.54
C GLN A 177 -3.12 0.02 -17.74
N GLU A 178 -2.07 0.53 -18.37
CA GLU A 178 -1.45 -0.05 -19.56
C GLU A 178 -0.88 -1.46 -19.30
N SER A 179 -0.55 -1.76 -18.06
CA SER A 179 0.04 -3.04 -17.63
C SER A 179 -0.94 -3.94 -16.86
N PHE A 180 -2.10 -3.41 -16.45
CA PHE A 180 -3.06 -4.13 -15.64
C PHE A 180 -4.19 -4.74 -16.49
N GLU A 181 -3.82 -5.70 -17.35
CA GLU A 181 -4.76 -6.56 -18.05
C GLU A 181 -5.55 -7.41 -17.06
N VAL A 182 -6.87 -7.50 -17.27
CA VAL A 182 -7.80 -8.25 -16.40
C VAL A 182 -8.81 -9.03 -17.25
N GLY A 183 -9.49 -10.01 -16.63
CA GLY A 183 -10.64 -10.67 -17.23
C GLY A 183 -11.93 -9.86 -17.12
N GLU A 184 -12.93 -10.22 -17.89
CA GLU A 184 -14.26 -9.59 -17.88
C GLU A 184 -14.94 -9.69 -16.51
N GLU A 185 -14.64 -10.73 -15.73
CA GLU A 185 -15.16 -10.92 -14.38
C GLU A 185 -14.70 -9.80 -13.42
N VAL A 186 -13.50 -9.25 -13.62
CA VAL A 186 -13.00 -8.11 -12.82
C VAL A 186 -13.75 -6.84 -13.20
N VAL A 187 -13.97 -6.60 -14.49
CA VAL A 187 -14.76 -5.46 -14.99
C VAL A 187 -16.19 -5.52 -14.44
N ALA A 188 -16.81 -6.71 -14.49
CA ALA A 188 -18.15 -6.94 -13.95
C ALA A 188 -18.21 -6.67 -12.43
N ALA A 189 -17.17 -7.06 -11.66
CA ALA A 189 -17.10 -6.80 -10.24
C ALA A 189 -17.03 -5.28 -9.93
N PHE A 190 -16.25 -4.51 -10.68
CA PHE A 190 -16.24 -3.05 -10.56
C PHE A 190 -17.59 -2.42 -10.89
N ALA A 191 -18.25 -2.88 -11.97
CA ALA A 191 -19.59 -2.41 -12.35
C ALA A 191 -20.62 -2.71 -11.25
N ALA A 192 -20.63 -3.93 -10.71
CA ALA A 192 -21.52 -4.35 -9.63
C ALA A 192 -21.31 -3.53 -8.33
N ALA A 193 -20.06 -3.13 -8.07
CA ALA A 193 -19.70 -2.25 -6.94
C ALA A 193 -20.02 -0.76 -7.21
N GLY A 194 -20.60 -0.41 -8.37
CA GLY A 194 -21.03 0.95 -8.69
C GLY A 194 -19.94 1.88 -9.17
N PHE A 195 -18.80 1.35 -9.66
CA PHE A 195 -17.79 2.17 -10.33
C PHE A 195 -18.22 2.48 -11.78
N ASP A 196 -17.92 3.69 -12.26
CA ASP A 196 -18.08 4.00 -13.69
C ASP A 196 -16.97 3.30 -14.49
N THR A 197 -17.29 2.12 -14.99
CA THR A 197 -16.33 1.31 -15.77
C THR A 197 -15.86 1.99 -17.04
N ARG A 198 -16.62 2.94 -17.61
CA ARG A 198 -16.18 3.73 -18.79
C ARG A 198 -15.05 4.68 -18.44
N ALA A 199 -14.98 5.13 -17.19
CA ALA A 199 -13.92 6.01 -16.70
C ALA A 199 -12.63 5.24 -16.34
N ILE A 200 -12.74 3.99 -15.87
CA ILE A 200 -11.63 3.24 -15.32
C ILE A 200 -11.18 2.04 -16.17
N CYS A 201 -11.93 1.62 -17.20
CA CYS A 201 -11.60 0.49 -18.05
C CYS A 201 -11.34 0.94 -19.49
N ARG A 202 -10.28 0.40 -20.09
CA ARG A 202 -9.97 0.54 -21.52
C ARG A 202 -9.71 -0.83 -22.12
N LEU A 203 -10.08 -0.98 -23.40
CA LEU A 203 -9.64 -2.12 -24.21
C LEU A 203 -8.30 -1.77 -24.84
N LEU A 204 -7.24 -2.46 -24.46
CA LEU A 204 -5.89 -2.29 -25.00
C LEU A 204 -5.40 -3.59 -25.62
N PRO A 205 -4.40 -3.54 -26.55
CA PRO A 205 -3.80 -4.74 -27.11
C PRO A 205 -3.22 -5.62 -25.98
N SER A 206 -3.59 -6.91 -25.97
CA SER A 206 -3.00 -7.84 -25.01
C SER A 206 -1.54 -8.12 -25.36
N PRO A 207 -0.62 -8.13 -24.39
CA PRO A 207 0.77 -8.49 -24.62
C PRO A 207 0.96 -9.96 -24.95
N THR A 208 -0.02 -10.82 -24.68
CA THR A 208 0.08 -12.28 -24.79
C THR A 208 -0.90 -12.89 -25.81
N LEU A 209 -1.94 -12.17 -26.21
CA LEU A 209 -3.01 -12.66 -27.09
C LEU A 209 -3.18 -11.70 -28.27
N PRO A 210 -3.54 -12.22 -29.48
CA PRO A 210 -3.78 -11.37 -30.67
C PRO A 210 -5.18 -10.70 -30.62
N LYS A 211 -5.51 -10.05 -29.50
CA LYS A 211 -6.81 -9.39 -29.28
C LYS A 211 -6.66 -8.20 -28.33
N PHE A 212 -7.70 -7.37 -28.28
CA PHE A 212 -7.84 -6.35 -27.23
C PHE A 212 -8.45 -7.00 -25.98
N THR A 213 -7.96 -6.61 -24.83
CA THR A 213 -8.39 -7.08 -23.51
C THR A 213 -8.68 -5.92 -22.59
N PRO A 214 -9.55 -6.10 -21.57
CA PRO A 214 -9.81 -5.06 -20.59
C PRO A 214 -8.57 -4.75 -19.74
N HIS A 215 -8.34 -3.47 -19.51
CA HIS A 215 -7.32 -2.96 -18.59
C HIS A 215 -7.96 -1.97 -17.64
N ILE A 216 -7.78 -2.18 -16.33
CA ILE A 216 -8.38 -1.33 -15.29
C ILE A 216 -7.35 -0.31 -14.78
N ASP A 217 -7.80 0.93 -14.63
CA ASP A 217 -7.09 1.99 -13.93
C ASP A 217 -7.43 1.96 -12.43
N LEU A 218 -6.60 1.27 -11.65
CA LEU A 218 -6.76 1.19 -10.19
C LEU A 218 -6.50 2.54 -9.51
N VAL A 219 -5.64 3.39 -10.09
CA VAL A 219 -5.37 4.72 -9.55
C VAL A 219 -6.60 5.60 -9.69
N ALA A 220 -7.25 5.59 -10.86
CA ALA A 220 -8.49 6.32 -11.09
C ALA A 220 -9.63 5.79 -10.20
N ALA A 221 -9.77 4.46 -10.06
CA ALA A 221 -10.78 3.84 -9.20
C ALA A 221 -10.61 4.25 -7.73
N ASN A 222 -9.39 4.18 -7.19
CA ASN A 222 -9.12 4.58 -5.81
C ASN A 222 -9.19 6.10 -5.60
N THR A 223 -8.84 6.90 -6.61
CA THR A 223 -9.07 8.35 -6.57
C THR A 223 -10.56 8.67 -6.48
N ALA A 224 -11.39 7.97 -7.25
CA ALA A 224 -12.85 8.12 -7.15
C ALA A 224 -13.38 7.73 -5.77
N SER A 225 -12.85 6.65 -5.15
CA SER A 225 -13.16 6.23 -3.79
C SER A 225 -12.78 7.31 -2.75
N LEU A 226 -11.59 7.89 -2.86
CA LEU A 226 -11.15 8.98 -1.98
C LEU A 226 -12.07 10.22 -2.09
N LEU A 227 -12.42 10.61 -3.31
CA LEU A 227 -13.34 11.73 -3.56
C LEU A 227 -14.76 11.44 -3.03
N SER A 228 -15.26 10.23 -3.25
CA SER A 228 -16.56 9.78 -2.73
C SER A 228 -16.62 9.79 -1.20
N ALA A 229 -15.50 9.47 -0.54
CA ALA A 229 -15.37 9.56 0.91
C ALA A 229 -15.24 11.00 1.44
N GLY A 230 -15.15 12.00 0.57
CA GLY A 230 -15.16 13.43 0.93
C GLY A 230 -13.80 14.11 0.93
N LEU A 231 -12.74 13.50 0.40
CA LEU A 231 -11.47 14.20 0.20
C LEU A 231 -11.57 15.21 -0.94
N SER A 232 -10.80 16.28 -0.84
CA SER A 232 -10.63 17.22 -1.95
C SER A 232 -9.53 16.74 -2.89
N LEU A 233 -9.73 16.90 -4.21
CA LEU A 233 -8.76 16.45 -5.23
C LEU A 233 -7.35 17.03 -5.01
N GLN A 234 -7.25 18.28 -4.57
CA GLN A 234 -5.98 18.95 -4.26
C GLN A 234 -5.20 18.31 -3.11
N ASN A 235 -5.85 17.48 -2.31
CA ASN A 235 -5.26 16.76 -1.19
C ASN A 235 -4.84 15.33 -1.57
N ILE A 236 -5.01 14.93 -2.82
CA ILE A 236 -4.67 13.59 -3.33
C ILE A 236 -3.45 13.71 -4.24
N TYR A 237 -2.39 13.01 -3.89
CA TYR A 237 -1.17 12.91 -4.70
C TYR A 237 -1.01 11.47 -5.19
N ALA A 238 -0.91 11.26 -6.49
CA ALA A 238 -0.53 9.99 -7.09
C ALA A 238 0.89 10.09 -7.66
N CYS A 239 1.77 9.15 -7.28
CA CYS A 239 3.18 9.22 -7.69
C CYS A 239 3.41 8.91 -9.18
N GLY A 240 2.45 8.27 -9.86
CA GLY A 240 2.51 7.98 -11.29
C GLY A 240 3.56 6.92 -11.69
N ILE A 241 4.01 6.08 -10.77
CA ILE A 241 5.04 5.07 -11.02
C ILE A 241 4.40 3.69 -11.21
N CYS A 242 4.59 3.11 -12.41
CA CYS A 242 4.15 1.75 -12.70
C CYS A 242 5.18 0.72 -12.21
N THR A 243 4.79 -0.16 -11.29
CA THR A 243 5.66 -1.22 -10.75
C THR A 243 6.08 -2.22 -11.83
N TYR A 244 5.19 -2.56 -12.76
CA TYR A 244 5.45 -3.51 -13.84
C TYR A 244 6.56 -3.02 -14.79
N THR A 245 6.54 -1.73 -15.18
CA THR A 245 7.55 -1.15 -16.07
C THR A 245 8.83 -0.76 -15.34
N HIS A 246 8.73 -0.45 -14.04
CA HIS A 246 9.86 -0.08 -13.19
C HIS A 246 10.28 -1.21 -12.23
N TYR A 247 10.10 -2.47 -12.64
CA TYR A 247 10.35 -3.65 -11.80
C TYR A 247 11.83 -3.79 -11.35
N ALA A 248 12.75 -3.12 -12.00
CA ALA A 248 14.13 -3.02 -11.52
C ALA A 248 14.26 -2.25 -10.19
N ARG A 249 13.33 -1.33 -9.91
CA ARG A 249 13.32 -0.50 -8.69
C ARG A 249 12.21 -0.87 -7.73
N PHE A 250 11.12 -1.46 -8.21
CA PHE A 250 9.95 -1.81 -7.41
C PHE A 250 9.51 -3.25 -7.71
N PHE A 251 9.16 -4.00 -6.70
CA PHE A 251 8.63 -5.35 -6.94
C PHE A 251 7.30 -5.32 -7.69
N SER A 252 7.15 -6.26 -8.63
CA SER A 252 5.93 -6.46 -9.40
C SER A 252 5.61 -7.96 -9.47
N ALA A 253 4.51 -8.38 -8.87
CA ALA A 253 4.06 -9.77 -8.90
C ALA A 253 3.62 -10.19 -10.31
N ARG A 254 3.09 -9.26 -11.12
CA ARG A 254 2.77 -9.50 -12.54
C ARG A 254 4.02 -9.81 -13.36
N ARG A 255 5.17 -9.23 -12.99
CA ARG A 255 6.44 -9.41 -13.69
C ARG A 255 7.26 -10.58 -13.15
N LEU A 256 7.35 -10.71 -11.83
CA LEU A 256 8.24 -11.63 -11.14
C LEU A 256 7.55 -12.88 -10.59
N GLY A 257 6.22 -12.92 -10.67
CA GLY A 257 5.42 -13.97 -10.03
C GLY A 257 5.00 -13.61 -8.61
N ILE A 258 4.03 -14.37 -8.08
CA ILE A 258 3.48 -14.14 -6.74
C ILE A 258 4.49 -14.43 -5.63
N CYS A 259 5.41 -15.35 -5.86
CA CYS A 259 6.52 -15.66 -4.96
C CYS A 259 7.68 -14.69 -5.26
N SER A 260 7.55 -13.45 -4.81
CA SER A 260 8.55 -12.38 -4.98
C SER A 260 8.52 -11.44 -3.79
N GLY A 261 9.53 -10.58 -3.67
CA GLY A 261 9.57 -9.53 -2.63
C GLY A 261 8.42 -8.54 -2.75
N ARG A 262 8.32 -7.67 -1.76
CA ARG A 262 7.26 -6.65 -1.66
C ARG A 262 7.85 -5.29 -1.38
N ILE A 263 7.16 -4.28 -1.88
CA ILE A 263 7.34 -2.88 -1.50
C ILE A 263 6.66 -2.69 -0.15
N TYR A 264 7.36 -2.18 0.85
CA TYR A 264 6.75 -1.70 2.08
C TYR A 264 6.40 -0.22 1.92
N SER A 265 5.12 0.13 1.97
CA SER A 265 4.67 1.52 1.97
C SER A 265 4.21 1.87 3.37
N GLY A 266 4.93 2.76 4.02
CA GLY A 266 4.75 3.08 5.43
C GLY A 266 4.53 4.57 5.70
N ILE A 267 3.85 4.83 6.82
CA ILE A 267 3.63 6.18 7.35
C ILE A 267 3.77 6.19 8.87
N MET A 268 4.35 7.25 9.41
CA MET A 268 4.58 7.43 10.84
C MET A 268 4.47 8.90 11.22
N VAL A 269 3.84 9.19 12.36
CA VAL A 269 3.95 10.48 13.07
C VAL A 269 5.09 10.39 14.09
N LYS A 270 6.03 11.33 14.05
CA LYS A 270 7.18 11.40 14.98
C LYS A 270 6.76 11.82 16.38
#